data_2277e8067af6a01bd47d95c34e418b26
#
_entry.id   2277e8067af6a01bd47d95c34e418b26
#
_cell.length_a   1.000
_cell.length_b   1.000
_cell.length_c   1.000
_cell.angle_alpha   90.00
_cell.angle_beta   90.00
_cell.angle_gamma   90.00
#
_symmetry.space_group_name_H-M   'P 1'
#
loop_
_entity.id
_entity.type
_entity.pdbx_description
1 polymer ?
#
loop_
_entity_poly.entity_id
_entity_poly.type
_entity_poly.pdbx_seq_one_letter_code
_entity_poly.pdbx_strand_id
1 'polypeptide(L)'
;MSEIKPKNNERKELLAAVFGIAFGLIFLLANFSVGFILPLYLFVAGLLFFISLIHPRSGLYILVFLTIIFEHFFTLFSPVFDRVEYKLYFPDLIIIGMLLGGIIELLRSKQPIILKLKKESLVLLSFIFLNVVYYFVSVFVFDSSAYLSFSSLKNYTFYSLLYFLVFWNIKTEKQMQRLLHFYFSATVCLLGFIAYGILNGKGLWTEFTPLSTEGVRILAFAQGLYLALALLPIGLFVIFKRNPKLKKFLLFLLLAFSVGILGTMMRHIWVALGLAFVTTYLLLRKKAKKDFWDIVWKIVWPVVLGVIIVFYLSLMLPQSQLGKSIDGIKSAVWERSVSILHAGADESFAWRQVVWESAWKKYRNNLIFGIGTGQTVTIEIADYHDVVEVRNMHNSYLTILMQLGIPGIGLFLYFIFLHLKKLVKRGVRDDFYGLAYLAVLIIFLVAFVFQPYLETNSLSLFFWINLGLIRVLNPPTLKLRRTS
;
A
#
# COMPACT_ATOMS: atom_id res chain seq x y z
N MET A 1 -30.06 -20.03 22.52
CA MET A 1 -31.00 -19.40 21.54
C MET A 1 -30.38 -18.14 20.97
N SER A 2 -29.43 -18.21 19.98
CA SER A 2 -28.83 -17.02 19.32
C SER A 2 -28.04 -17.31 18.05
N GLU A 3 -28.27 -18.42 17.34
CA GLU A 3 -27.42 -18.79 16.19
C GLU A 3 -28.04 -18.59 14.80
N ILE A 4 -29.21 -17.96 14.65
CA ILE A 4 -29.88 -17.86 13.33
C ILE A 4 -29.73 -16.48 12.64
N LYS A 5 -29.12 -15.48 13.28
CA LYS A 5 -28.97 -14.13 12.69
C LYS A 5 -27.74 -13.84 11.81
N PRO A 6 -26.65 -14.63 11.71
CA PRO A 6 -25.44 -14.17 11.01
C PRO A 6 -25.52 -14.17 9.48
N LYS A 7 -26.26 -15.10 8.85
CA LYS A 7 -26.24 -15.21 7.37
C LYS A 7 -26.88 -14.04 6.62
N ASN A 8 -27.94 -13.46 7.16
CA ASN A 8 -28.68 -12.39 6.48
C ASN A 8 -27.94 -11.03 6.56
N ASN A 9 -27.27 -10.76 7.67
CA ASN A 9 -26.46 -9.53 7.82
C ASN A 9 -25.19 -9.56 6.95
N GLU A 10 -24.50 -10.68 6.86
CA GLU A 10 -23.32 -10.81 6.00
C GLU A 10 -23.63 -10.61 4.52
N ARG A 11 -24.83 -11.05 4.06
CA ARG A 11 -25.28 -10.83 2.68
C ARG A 11 -25.58 -9.35 2.42
N LYS A 12 -26.24 -8.68 3.35
CA LYS A 12 -26.51 -7.23 3.25
C LYS A 12 -25.24 -6.41 3.20
N GLU A 13 -24.26 -6.72 4.05
CA GLU A 13 -22.94 -6.05 4.04
C GLU A 13 -22.21 -6.25 2.71
N LEU A 14 -22.23 -7.47 2.16
CA LEU A 14 -21.62 -7.75 0.87
C LEU A 14 -22.30 -6.97 -0.26
N LEU A 15 -23.64 -6.96 -0.29
CA LEU A 15 -24.39 -6.20 -1.28
C LEU A 15 -24.14 -4.71 -1.15
N ALA A 16 -24.08 -4.15 0.05
CA ALA A 16 -23.76 -2.74 0.28
C ALA A 16 -22.34 -2.40 -0.21
N ALA A 17 -21.37 -3.30 -0.01
CA ALA A 17 -20.02 -3.11 -0.52
C ALA A 17 -19.99 -3.10 -2.04
N VAL A 18 -20.62 -4.09 -2.70
CA VAL A 18 -20.69 -4.17 -4.17
C VAL A 18 -21.39 -2.95 -4.76
N PHE A 19 -22.49 -2.51 -4.12
CA PHE A 19 -23.22 -1.32 -4.53
C PHE A 19 -22.34 -0.05 -4.42
N GLY A 20 -21.66 0.16 -3.30
CA GLY A 20 -20.74 1.29 -3.13
C GLY A 20 -19.61 1.29 -4.16
N ILE A 21 -19.02 0.12 -4.42
CA ILE A 21 -17.98 -0.04 -5.45
C ILE A 21 -18.53 0.29 -6.84
N ALA A 22 -19.73 -0.21 -7.18
CA ALA A 22 -20.34 0.07 -8.48
C ALA A 22 -20.54 1.58 -8.70
N PHE A 23 -21.05 2.31 -7.71
CA PHE A 23 -21.19 3.76 -7.80
C PHE A 23 -19.83 4.47 -7.89
N GLY A 24 -18.82 4.00 -7.17
CA GLY A 24 -17.45 4.49 -7.33
C GLY A 24 -16.94 4.32 -8.77
N LEU A 25 -17.12 3.13 -9.36
CA LEU A 25 -16.70 2.86 -10.73
C LEU A 25 -17.51 3.66 -11.77
N ILE A 26 -18.82 3.85 -11.56
CA ILE A 26 -19.64 4.72 -12.40
C ILE A 26 -19.12 6.16 -12.37
N PHE A 27 -18.80 6.66 -11.17
CA PHE A 27 -18.18 7.98 -11.02
C PHE A 27 -16.85 8.07 -11.79
N LEU A 28 -16.00 7.03 -11.71
CA LEU A 28 -14.74 6.96 -12.45
C LEU A 28 -14.97 7.06 -13.96
N LEU A 29 -15.86 6.23 -14.49
CA LEU A 29 -16.19 6.23 -15.92
C LEU A 29 -16.79 7.56 -16.38
N ALA A 30 -17.66 8.19 -15.58
CA ALA A 30 -18.20 9.51 -15.88
C ALA A 30 -17.09 10.57 -15.96
N ASN A 31 -16.12 10.53 -15.02
CA ASN A 31 -14.99 11.44 -15.06
C ASN A 31 -14.13 11.29 -16.33
N PHE A 32 -13.90 10.07 -16.80
CA PHE A 32 -13.16 9.85 -18.04
C PHE A 32 -13.91 10.35 -19.27
N SER A 33 -15.25 10.29 -19.26
CA SER A 33 -16.07 10.63 -20.42
C SER A 33 -16.39 12.11 -20.51
N VAL A 34 -16.67 12.76 -19.38
CA VAL A 34 -17.26 14.12 -19.30
C VAL A 34 -16.43 15.08 -18.46
N GLY A 35 -15.38 14.59 -17.77
CA GLY A 35 -14.60 15.35 -16.80
C GLY A 35 -15.22 15.35 -15.40
N PHE A 36 -14.64 16.14 -14.49
CA PHE A 36 -15.04 16.17 -13.09
C PHE A 36 -16.41 16.82 -12.88
N ILE A 37 -17.35 16.08 -12.28
CA ILE A 37 -18.70 16.51 -11.97
C ILE A 37 -18.87 16.58 -10.45
N LEU A 38 -18.81 17.78 -9.87
CA LEU A 38 -18.91 17.99 -8.42
C LEU A 38 -20.18 17.43 -7.78
N PRO A 39 -21.41 17.61 -8.32
CA PRO A 39 -22.62 17.02 -7.74
C PRO A 39 -22.56 15.49 -7.68
N LEU A 40 -22.06 14.84 -8.73
CA LEU A 40 -21.91 13.38 -8.76
C LEU A 40 -20.88 12.92 -7.73
N TYR A 41 -19.77 13.67 -7.60
CA TYR A 41 -18.80 13.42 -6.54
C TYR A 41 -19.39 13.48 -5.15
N LEU A 42 -20.08 14.57 -4.82
CA LEU A 42 -20.69 14.75 -3.50
C LEU A 42 -21.73 13.66 -3.21
N PHE A 43 -22.50 13.26 -4.21
CA PHE A 43 -23.45 12.17 -4.09
C PHE A 43 -22.75 10.85 -3.76
N VAL A 44 -21.72 10.47 -4.55
CA VAL A 44 -20.98 9.23 -4.33
C VAL A 44 -20.23 9.27 -3.00
N ALA A 45 -19.60 10.38 -2.67
CA ALA A 45 -18.91 10.59 -1.40
C ALA A 45 -19.85 10.41 -0.20
N GLY A 46 -21.03 11.05 -0.25
CA GLY A 46 -22.08 10.88 0.76
C GLY A 46 -22.58 9.44 0.84
N LEU A 47 -22.83 8.78 -0.29
CA LEU A 47 -23.24 7.39 -0.35
C LEU A 47 -22.22 6.46 0.32
N LEU A 48 -20.93 6.60 -0.02
CA LEU A 48 -19.85 5.79 0.54
C LEU A 48 -19.69 6.04 2.06
N PHE A 49 -19.82 7.28 2.50
CA PHE A 49 -19.85 7.65 3.91
C PHE A 49 -21.00 6.96 4.65
N PHE A 50 -22.24 7.05 4.15
CA PHE A 50 -23.41 6.46 4.80
C PHE A 50 -23.37 4.92 4.79
N ILE A 51 -22.92 4.30 3.71
CA ILE A 51 -22.68 2.84 3.68
C ILE A 51 -21.69 2.45 4.78
N SER A 52 -20.60 3.20 4.91
CA SER A 52 -19.53 2.92 5.89
C SER A 52 -19.99 3.18 7.33
N LEU A 53 -20.89 4.15 7.54
CA LEU A 53 -21.51 4.46 8.82
C LEU A 53 -22.43 3.32 9.29
N ILE A 54 -23.29 2.83 8.39
CA ILE A 54 -24.29 1.80 8.71
C ILE A 54 -23.66 0.41 8.76
N HIS A 55 -22.72 0.15 7.85
CA HIS A 55 -22.03 -1.11 7.66
C HIS A 55 -20.50 -0.92 7.65
N PRO A 56 -19.83 -0.73 8.80
CA PRO A 56 -18.39 -0.44 8.82
C PRO A 56 -17.53 -1.50 8.12
N ARG A 57 -17.92 -2.76 8.11
CA ARG A 57 -17.24 -3.83 7.38
C ARG A 57 -17.34 -3.65 5.87
N SER A 58 -18.49 -3.21 5.36
CA SER A 58 -18.67 -2.87 3.95
C SER A 58 -17.77 -1.70 3.57
N GLY A 59 -17.67 -0.69 4.44
CA GLY A 59 -16.73 0.42 4.29
C GLY A 59 -15.28 -0.06 4.10
N LEU A 60 -14.83 -1.05 4.88
CA LEU A 60 -13.48 -1.60 4.74
C LEU A 60 -13.27 -2.31 3.38
N TYR A 61 -14.27 -3.05 2.88
CA TYR A 61 -14.19 -3.69 1.57
C TYR A 61 -14.16 -2.65 0.43
N ILE A 62 -15.00 -1.62 0.53
CA ILE A 62 -15.04 -0.49 -0.42
C ILE A 62 -13.70 0.25 -0.40
N LEU A 63 -13.19 0.57 0.80
CA LEU A 63 -11.92 1.27 0.99
C LEU A 63 -10.79 0.56 0.26
N VAL A 64 -10.64 -0.75 0.51
CA VAL A 64 -9.58 -1.55 -0.10
C VAL A 64 -9.70 -1.58 -1.63
N PHE A 65 -10.91 -1.77 -2.16
CA PHE A 65 -11.12 -1.85 -3.60
C PHE A 65 -10.89 -0.50 -4.29
N LEU A 66 -11.56 0.54 -3.81
CA LEU A 66 -11.50 1.85 -4.45
C LEU A 66 -10.14 2.51 -4.32
N THR A 67 -9.42 2.32 -3.21
CA THR A 67 -8.07 2.89 -3.06
C THR A 67 -7.12 2.37 -4.14
N ILE A 68 -7.17 1.08 -4.48
CA ILE A 68 -6.33 0.50 -5.54
C ILE A 68 -6.68 1.08 -6.92
N ILE A 69 -7.97 1.28 -7.18
CA ILE A 69 -8.44 1.74 -8.49
C ILE A 69 -8.26 3.25 -8.64
N PHE A 70 -8.62 4.01 -7.60
CA PHE A 70 -8.64 5.46 -7.73
C PHE A 70 -7.28 6.10 -7.45
N GLU A 71 -6.53 5.59 -6.52
CA GLU A 71 -5.29 6.19 -6.07
C GLU A 71 -5.26 7.72 -6.38
N HIS A 72 -4.35 8.50 -6.24
CA HIS A 72 -4.27 9.97 -6.42
C HIS A 72 -5.21 10.71 -7.40
N PHE A 73 -6.07 9.99 -8.16
CA PHE A 73 -6.84 10.58 -9.25
C PHE A 73 -7.90 11.57 -8.81
N PHE A 74 -8.37 11.45 -7.61
CA PHE A 74 -9.57 12.17 -7.20
C PHE A 74 -9.35 12.90 -5.90
N THR A 75 -8.54 13.91 -6.01
CA THR A 75 -8.61 15.07 -5.12
C THR A 75 -9.87 15.82 -5.47
N LEU A 76 -10.86 15.69 -4.69
CA LEU A 76 -12.19 15.89 -5.19
C LEU A 76 -12.84 17.15 -4.72
N PHE A 77 -12.67 17.53 -3.53
CA PHE A 77 -13.12 18.81 -2.99
C PHE A 77 -11.95 19.39 -2.22
N SER A 78 -11.54 20.55 -2.64
CA SER A 78 -10.46 21.28 -2.01
C SER A 78 -11.02 22.54 -1.38
N PRO A 79 -11.57 22.45 -0.16
CA PRO A 79 -11.93 23.68 0.55
C PRO A 79 -10.68 24.52 0.76
N VAL A 80 -10.76 25.78 0.38
CA VAL A 80 -9.67 26.74 0.60
C VAL A 80 -9.97 27.50 1.87
N PHE A 81 -9.11 27.34 2.89
CA PHE A 81 -9.14 28.14 4.11
C PHE A 81 -7.82 28.92 4.18
N ASP A 82 -7.92 30.21 4.31
CA ASP A 82 -6.78 31.11 4.45
C ASP A 82 -5.65 30.84 3.43
N ARG A 83 -6.01 30.73 2.15
CA ARG A 83 -5.12 30.41 1.00
C ARG A 83 -4.55 28.99 0.99
N VAL A 84 -4.99 28.10 1.89
CA VAL A 84 -4.56 26.72 1.94
C VAL A 84 -5.65 25.80 1.40
N GLU A 85 -5.30 24.97 0.41
CA GLU A 85 -6.17 23.98 -0.19
C GLU A 85 -6.15 22.66 0.60
N TYR A 86 -7.24 22.32 1.26
CA TYR A 86 -7.39 21.05 1.98
C TYR A 86 -8.04 19.99 1.08
N LYS A 87 -7.29 18.97 0.76
CA LYS A 87 -7.75 17.91 -0.13
C LYS A 87 -8.51 16.83 0.63
N LEU A 88 -9.78 16.62 0.26
CA LEU A 88 -10.63 15.58 0.82
C LEU A 88 -10.71 14.39 -0.14
N TYR A 89 -10.37 13.18 0.33
CA TYR A 89 -10.35 11.96 -0.45
C TYR A 89 -11.49 11.02 -0.07
N PHE A 90 -11.97 10.18 -0.98
CA PHE A 90 -12.95 9.13 -0.65
C PHE A 90 -12.53 8.24 0.53
N PRO A 91 -11.27 7.77 0.61
CA PRO A 91 -10.81 7.02 1.78
C PRO A 91 -11.05 7.74 3.10
N ASP A 92 -10.87 9.05 3.15
CA ASP A 92 -11.07 9.82 4.38
C ASP A 92 -12.51 9.74 4.87
N LEU A 93 -13.48 9.94 3.96
CA LEU A 93 -14.91 9.88 4.29
C LEU A 93 -15.35 8.46 4.69
N ILE A 94 -14.82 7.44 4.01
CA ILE A 94 -15.09 6.04 4.35
C ILE A 94 -14.56 5.73 5.76
N ILE A 95 -13.35 6.17 6.09
CA ILE A 95 -12.73 5.96 7.42
C ILE A 95 -13.55 6.69 8.49
N ILE A 96 -13.94 7.95 8.26
CA ILE A 96 -14.78 8.71 9.18
C ILE A 96 -16.13 8.01 9.38
N GLY A 97 -16.78 7.56 8.30
CA GLY A 97 -18.02 6.78 8.39
C GLY A 97 -17.88 5.52 9.24
N MET A 98 -16.80 4.74 9.02
CA MET A 98 -16.52 3.54 9.81
C MET A 98 -16.26 3.85 11.28
N LEU A 99 -15.53 4.92 11.61
CA LEU A 99 -15.26 5.34 12.97
C LEU A 99 -16.56 5.74 13.69
N LEU A 100 -17.35 6.60 13.06
CA LEU A 100 -18.64 7.03 13.63
C LEU A 100 -19.63 5.86 13.78
N GLY A 101 -19.68 4.95 12.80
CA GLY A 101 -20.48 3.72 12.87
C GLY A 101 -20.05 2.84 14.04
N GLY A 102 -18.74 2.66 14.24
CA GLY A 102 -18.19 1.91 15.38
C GLY A 102 -18.52 2.57 16.72
N ILE A 103 -18.42 3.88 16.83
CA ILE A 103 -18.80 4.64 18.04
C ILE A 103 -20.31 4.47 18.35
N ILE A 104 -21.16 4.61 17.33
CA ILE A 104 -22.61 4.42 17.49
C ILE A 104 -22.93 2.98 17.95
N GLU A 105 -22.27 1.97 17.39
CA GLU A 105 -22.43 0.59 17.82
C GLU A 105 -22.01 0.39 19.29
N LEU A 106 -20.89 0.97 19.71
CA LEU A 106 -20.41 0.95 21.09
C LEU A 106 -21.42 1.61 22.05
N LEU A 107 -21.93 2.78 21.71
CA LEU A 107 -22.94 3.50 22.53
C LEU A 107 -24.25 2.71 22.67
N ARG A 108 -24.65 1.99 21.61
CA ARG A 108 -25.87 1.15 21.64
C ARG A 108 -25.70 -0.16 22.39
N SER A 109 -24.48 -0.68 22.50
CA SER A 109 -24.23 -2.03 23.01
C SER A 109 -24.51 -2.20 24.51
N LYS A 110 -24.68 -1.13 25.28
CA LYS A 110 -24.86 -1.13 26.75
C LYS A 110 -23.87 -2.03 27.54
N GLN A 111 -22.87 -2.57 26.85
CA GLN A 111 -21.83 -3.38 27.49
C GLN A 111 -20.74 -2.48 28.06
N PRO A 112 -20.21 -2.78 29.26
CA PRO A 112 -19.08 -2.02 29.77
C PRO A 112 -17.91 -2.14 28.80
N ILE A 113 -17.38 -0.99 28.38
CA ILE A 113 -16.22 -0.92 27.49
C ILE A 113 -14.98 -1.34 28.29
N ILE A 114 -14.83 -2.62 28.55
CA ILE A 114 -13.60 -3.17 29.11
C ILE A 114 -12.62 -3.31 27.93
N LEU A 115 -12.00 -2.21 27.58
CA LEU A 115 -10.89 -2.18 26.62
C LEU A 115 -9.66 -2.85 27.26
N LYS A 116 -9.60 -4.18 27.26
CA LYS A 116 -8.34 -4.89 27.49
C LYS A 116 -7.41 -4.63 26.30
N LEU A 117 -6.84 -3.45 26.30
CA LEU A 117 -5.86 -3.07 25.27
C LEU A 117 -4.64 -3.98 25.39
N LYS A 118 -4.33 -4.70 24.33
CA LYS A 118 -3.08 -5.47 24.26
C LYS A 118 -1.91 -4.52 24.03
N LYS A 119 -0.71 -5.00 24.33
CA LYS A 119 0.51 -4.21 24.27
C LYS A 119 0.71 -3.49 22.94
N GLU A 120 0.39 -4.16 21.82
CA GLU A 120 0.51 -3.59 20.48
C GLU A 120 -0.40 -2.36 20.29
N SER A 121 -1.64 -2.45 20.80
CA SER A 121 -2.59 -1.33 20.74
C SER A 121 -2.15 -0.14 21.60
N LEU A 122 -1.57 -0.41 22.78
CA LEU A 122 -1.03 0.65 23.66
C LEU A 122 0.14 1.37 22.99
N VAL A 123 1.08 0.63 22.37
CA VAL A 123 2.21 1.22 21.67
C VAL A 123 1.75 2.09 20.51
N LEU A 124 0.75 1.63 19.73
CA LEU A 124 0.19 2.46 18.64
C LEU A 124 -0.51 3.71 19.18
N LEU A 125 -1.28 3.60 20.26
CA LEU A 125 -1.92 4.77 20.89
C LEU A 125 -0.87 5.75 21.43
N SER A 126 0.24 5.26 22.01
CA SER A 126 1.35 6.12 22.41
C SER A 126 2.00 6.83 21.23
N PHE A 127 2.15 6.13 20.09
CA PHE A 127 2.64 6.74 18.84
C PHE A 127 1.68 7.80 18.30
N ILE A 128 0.37 7.53 18.31
CA ILE A 128 -0.68 8.49 17.92
C ILE A 128 -0.64 9.71 18.84
N PHE A 129 -0.61 9.50 20.14
CA PHE A 129 -0.55 10.59 21.14
C PHE A 129 0.68 11.46 20.92
N LEU A 130 1.85 10.83 20.73
CA LEU A 130 3.08 11.55 20.44
C LEU A 130 2.94 12.44 19.19
N ASN A 131 2.36 11.92 18.11
CA ASN A 131 2.13 12.70 16.90
C ASN A 131 1.20 13.90 17.11
N VAL A 132 0.14 13.72 17.92
CA VAL A 132 -0.76 14.82 18.28
C VAL A 132 0.00 15.91 19.08
N VAL A 133 0.80 15.51 20.06
CA VAL A 133 1.63 16.44 20.83
C VAL A 133 2.61 17.19 19.92
N TYR A 134 3.28 16.44 19.03
CA TYR A 134 4.24 17.03 18.08
C TYR A 134 3.60 17.97 17.07
N TYR A 135 2.36 17.74 16.68
CA TYR A 135 1.64 18.71 15.85
C TYR A 135 1.56 20.09 16.53
N PHE A 136 1.12 20.12 17.79
CA PHE A 136 1.02 21.38 18.54
C PHE A 136 2.41 21.99 18.82
N VAL A 137 3.38 21.18 19.25
CA VAL A 137 4.76 21.66 19.46
C VAL A 137 5.35 22.23 18.17
N SER A 138 5.13 21.55 17.03
CA SER A 138 5.67 22.01 15.76
C SER A 138 5.07 23.35 15.31
N VAL A 139 3.77 23.52 15.46
CA VAL A 139 3.08 24.75 15.04
C VAL A 139 3.36 25.91 15.99
N PHE A 140 3.30 25.69 17.31
CA PHE A 140 3.35 26.77 18.30
C PHE A 140 4.74 27.03 18.86
N VAL A 141 5.67 26.07 18.81
CA VAL A 141 7.03 26.22 19.38
C VAL A 141 8.08 26.29 18.27
N PHE A 142 7.95 25.48 17.21
CA PHE A 142 8.93 25.45 16.13
C PHE A 142 8.51 26.30 14.92
N ASP A 143 7.41 27.05 15.01
CA ASP A 143 6.87 27.91 13.93
C ASP A 143 6.78 27.20 12.59
N SER A 144 6.40 25.92 12.63
CA SER A 144 6.26 25.08 11.42
C SER A 144 4.96 25.38 10.69
N SER A 145 4.92 25.15 9.39
CA SER A 145 3.69 25.23 8.63
C SER A 145 2.60 24.33 9.21
N ALA A 146 1.50 24.91 9.66
CA ALA A 146 0.35 24.16 10.20
C ALA A 146 -0.22 23.19 9.19
N TYR A 147 -0.25 23.54 7.90
CA TYR A 147 -0.71 22.70 6.81
C TYR A 147 0.15 21.45 6.62
N LEU A 148 1.48 21.63 6.56
CA LEU A 148 2.41 20.51 6.38
C LEU A 148 2.44 19.62 7.64
N SER A 149 2.35 20.23 8.83
CA SER A 149 2.25 19.51 10.10
C SER A 149 0.97 18.69 10.18
N PHE A 150 -0.17 19.26 9.74
CA PHE A 150 -1.44 18.54 9.68
C PHE A 150 -1.41 17.38 8.69
N SER A 151 -0.74 17.53 7.55
CA SER A 151 -0.55 16.44 6.60
C SER A 151 0.22 15.25 7.21
N SER A 152 1.30 15.52 7.97
CA SER A 152 2.03 14.49 8.71
C SER A 152 1.17 13.85 9.80
N LEU A 153 0.45 14.66 10.58
CA LEU A 153 -0.50 14.18 11.59
C LEU A 153 -1.55 13.24 10.97
N LYS A 154 -2.14 13.62 9.84
CA LYS A 154 -3.13 12.82 9.14
C LYS A 154 -2.56 11.46 8.76
N ASN A 155 -1.37 11.41 8.18
CA ASN A 155 -0.74 10.17 7.73
C ASN A 155 -0.40 9.23 8.88
N TYR A 156 0.18 9.73 9.96
CA TYR A 156 0.63 8.90 11.07
C TYR A 156 -0.46 8.60 12.11
N THR A 157 -1.46 9.45 12.23
CA THR A 157 -2.54 9.31 13.22
C THR A 157 -3.82 8.78 12.59
N PHE A 158 -4.40 9.52 11.64
CA PHE A 158 -5.72 9.21 11.10
C PHE A 158 -5.73 7.87 10.35
N TYR A 159 -4.76 7.63 9.46
CA TYR A 159 -4.71 6.37 8.72
C TYR A 159 -4.29 5.19 9.60
N SER A 160 -3.53 5.40 10.67
CA SER A 160 -3.19 4.34 11.61
C SER A 160 -4.40 3.80 12.38
N LEU A 161 -5.51 4.55 12.46
CA LEU A 161 -6.77 4.07 13.03
C LEU A 161 -7.35 2.89 12.26
N LEU A 162 -6.97 2.68 11.01
CA LEU A 162 -7.33 1.48 10.25
C LEU A 162 -6.88 0.17 10.92
N TYR A 163 -5.76 0.20 11.63
CA TYR A 163 -5.34 -0.94 12.45
C TYR A 163 -6.46 -1.39 13.41
N PHE A 164 -7.10 -0.42 14.09
CA PHE A 164 -8.20 -0.69 15.01
C PHE A 164 -9.47 -1.09 14.26
N LEU A 165 -9.81 -0.37 13.20
CA LEU A 165 -11.00 -0.64 12.38
C LEU A 165 -10.96 -2.06 11.77
N VAL A 166 -9.79 -2.52 11.34
CA VAL A 166 -9.62 -3.88 10.80
C VAL A 166 -9.92 -4.92 11.87
N PHE A 167 -9.28 -4.86 13.03
CA PHE A 167 -9.49 -5.91 14.01
C PHE A 167 -10.87 -5.81 14.73
N TRP A 168 -11.54 -4.67 14.70
CA TRP A 168 -12.90 -4.54 15.18
C TRP A 168 -13.92 -5.13 14.21
N ASN A 169 -13.71 -4.99 12.92
CA ASN A 169 -14.65 -5.43 11.89
C ASN A 169 -14.37 -6.84 11.37
N ILE A 170 -13.12 -7.29 11.35
CA ILE A 170 -12.74 -8.62 10.87
C ILE A 170 -12.52 -9.55 12.06
N LYS A 171 -13.46 -10.48 12.29
CA LYS A 171 -13.43 -11.42 13.41
C LYS A 171 -13.17 -12.86 12.99
N THR A 172 -13.51 -13.21 11.76
CA THR A 172 -13.47 -14.59 11.26
C THR A 172 -12.55 -14.70 10.04
N GLU A 173 -12.02 -15.92 9.82
CA GLU A 173 -11.23 -16.23 8.64
C GLU A 173 -12.01 -15.96 7.33
N LYS A 174 -13.31 -16.24 7.32
CA LYS A 174 -14.17 -15.99 6.16
C LYS A 174 -14.27 -14.49 5.82
N GLN A 175 -14.36 -13.61 6.82
CA GLN A 175 -14.37 -12.16 6.62
C GLN A 175 -13.00 -11.67 6.10
N MET A 176 -11.91 -12.24 6.62
CA MET A 176 -10.57 -11.96 6.15
C MET A 176 -10.37 -12.41 4.69
N GLN A 177 -10.87 -13.61 4.33
CA GLN A 177 -10.87 -14.09 2.94
C GLN A 177 -11.64 -13.14 2.01
N ARG A 178 -12.80 -12.66 2.44
CA ARG A 178 -13.58 -11.69 1.64
C ARG A 178 -12.81 -10.38 1.42
N LEU A 179 -12.16 -9.86 2.45
CA LEU A 179 -11.32 -8.65 2.30
C LEU A 179 -10.22 -8.88 1.26
N LEU A 180 -9.55 -10.04 1.32
CA LEU A 180 -8.56 -10.42 0.32
C LEU A 180 -9.16 -10.60 -1.08
N HIS A 181 -10.39 -11.11 -1.21
CA HIS A 181 -11.07 -11.18 -2.50
C HIS A 181 -11.30 -9.78 -3.10
N PHE A 182 -11.75 -8.80 -2.30
CA PHE A 182 -11.88 -7.42 -2.79
C PHE A 182 -10.53 -6.83 -3.21
N TYR A 183 -9.47 -7.08 -2.43
CA TYR A 183 -8.11 -6.68 -2.77
C TYR A 183 -7.65 -7.29 -4.10
N PHE A 184 -7.77 -8.61 -4.26
CA PHE A 184 -7.37 -9.29 -5.49
C PHE A 184 -8.24 -8.92 -6.68
N SER A 185 -9.53 -8.70 -6.50
CA SER A 185 -10.40 -8.23 -7.59
C SER A 185 -9.97 -6.85 -8.05
N ALA A 186 -9.63 -5.94 -7.15
CA ALA A 186 -9.14 -4.61 -7.51
C ALA A 186 -7.79 -4.69 -8.26
N THR A 187 -6.86 -5.53 -7.80
CA THR A 187 -5.57 -5.72 -8.52
C THR A 187 -5.74 -6.37 -9.89
N VAL A 188 -6.75 -7.24 -10.07
CA VAL A 188 -7.10 -7.77 -11.40
C VAL A 188 -7.68 -6.67 -12.29
N CYS A 189 -8.57 -5.81 -11.77
CA CYS A 189 -9.07 -4.64 -12.51
C CYS A 189 -7.93 -3.71 -12.94
N LEU A 190 -6.89 -3.57 -12.10
CA LEU A 190 -5.70 -2.81 -12.43
C LEU A 190 -4.97 -3.35 -13.69
N LEU A 191 -5.00 -4.66 -13.94
CA LEU A 191 -4.46 -5.24 -15.19
C LEU A 191 -5.19 -4.73 -16.44
N GLY A 192 -6.48 -4.43 -16.34
CA GLY A 192 -7.24 -3.82 -17.43
C GLY A 192 -6.68 -2.44 -17.79
N PHE A 193 -6.25 -1.66 -16.82
CA PHE A 193 -5.58 -0.38 -17.05
C PHE A 193 -4.21 -0.55 -17.71
N ILE A 194 -3.45 -1.59 -17.33
CA ILE A 194 -2.17 -1.92 -17.98
C ILE A 194 -2.42 -2.22 -19.46
N ALA A 195 -3.39 -3.11 -19.75
CA ALA A 195 -3.72 -3.47 -21.11
C ALA A 195 -4.17 -2.25 -21.94
N TYR A 196 -5.01 -1.40 -21.36
CA TYR A 196 -5.42 -0.15 -21.99
C TYR A 196 -4.24 0.78 -22.28
N GLY A 197 -3.32 0.97 -21.32
CA GLY A 197 -2.12 1.80 -21.50
C GLY A 197 -1.21 1.29 -22.62
N ILE A 198 -1.01 -0.03 -22.70
CA ILE A 198 -0.23 -0.67 -23.79
C ILE A 198 -0.89 -0.43 -25.15
N LEU A 199 -2.21 -0.64 -25.26
CA LEU A 199 -2.94 -0.51 -26.52
C LEU A 199 -2.96 0.93 -27.04
N ASN A 200 -2.97 1.92 -26.16
CA ASN A 200 -3.02 3.32 -26.55
C ASN A 200 -1.63 3.97 -26.68
N GLY A 201 -0.54 3.23 -26.41
CA GLY A 201 0.84 3.73 -26.51
C GLY A 201 1.18 4.89 -25.56
N LYS A 202 0.26 5.23 -24.64
CA LYS A 202 0.43 6.22 -23.59
C LYS A 202 0.19 5.54 -22.26
N GLY A 203 1.05 5.79 -21.27
CA GLY A 203 0.71 5.40 -19.90
C GLY A 203 -0.62 6.06 -19.52
N LEU A 204 -1.53 5.33 -18.90
CA LEU A 204 -2.90 5.79 -18.58
C LEU A 204 -2.91 7.10 -17.76
N TRP A 205 -1.77 7.46 -17.21
CA TRP A 205 -1.62 8.42 -16.14
C TRP A 205 -0.50 9.44 -16.38
N THR A 206 -0.01 9.55 -17.60
CA THR A 206 1.07 10.50 -17.94
C THR A 206 0.69 11.95 -17.69
N GLU A 207 -0.60 12.30 -17.82
CA GLU A 207 -1.10 13.65 -17.56
C GLU A 207 -1.27 13.93 -16.04
N PHE A 208 -1.40 12.88 -15.22
CA PHE A 208 -1.71 12.98 -13.80
C PHE A 208 -0.58 12.54 -12.87
N THR A 209 0.49 11.97 -13.39
CA THR A 209 1.66 11.58 -12.60
C THR A 209 2.87 12.40 -13.01
N PRO A 210 3.24 13.45 -12.27
CA PRO A 210 4.36 14.32 -12.59
C PRO A 210 5.74 13.63 -12.60
N LEU A 211 5.79 12.35 -12.24
CA LEU A 211 7.01 11.54 -12.20
C LEU A 211 7.15 10.56 -13.38
N SER A 212 6.26 10.62 -14.37
CA SER A 212 6.41 9.78 -15.54
C SER A 212 7.53 10.32 -16.41
N THR A 213 8.61 9.57 -16.51
CA THR A 213 9.50 9.68 -17.67
C THR A 213 8.68 9.35 -18.90
N GLU A 214 8.52 10.32 -19.79
CA GLU A 214 7.73 10.16 -21.02
C GLU A 214 8.05 8.84 -21.73
N GLY A 215 7.03 8.08 -22.05
CA GLY A 215 7.09 6.92 -22.93
C GLY A 215 7.55 5.58 -22.33
N VAL A 216 8.08 5.53 -21.10
CA VAL A 216 8.71 4.30 -20.58
C VAL A 216 7.90 3.61 -19.46
N ARG A 217 7.12 4.35 -18.69
CA ARG A 217 6.32 3.78 -17.59
C ARG A 217 4.87 3.66 -17.97
N ILE A 218 4.35 2.44 -17.87
CA ILE A 218 2.94 2.16 -18.14
C ILE A 218 2.08 2.42 -16.89
N LEU A 219 2.67 2.25 -15.69
CA LEU A 219 1.97 2.35 -14.42
C LEU A 219 2.67 3.28 -13.45
N ALA A 220 1.88 3.96 -12.60
CA ALA A 220 2.38 4.71 -11.47
C ALA A 220 3.05 3.79 -10.42
N PHE A 221 3.91 4.37 -9.58
CA PHE A 221 4.66 3.62 -8.56
C PHE A 221 3.76 2.89 -7.53
N ALA A 222 2.64 3.50 -7.17
CA ALA A 222 1.71 2.90 -6.23
C ALA A 222 1.06 1.64 -6.78
N GLN A 223 0.69 1.66 -8.06
CA GLN A 223 0.11 0.50 -8.73
C GLN A 223 1.07 -0.68 -8.76
N GLY A 224 2.37 -0.42 -8.99
CA GLY A 224 3.41 -1.45 -8.89
C GLY A 224 3.51 -2.06 -7.49
N LEU A 225 3.37 -1.23 -6.44
CA LEU A 225 3.34 -1.73 -5.08
C LEU A 225 2.12 -2.63 -4.83
N TYR A 226 0.91 -2.22 -5.26
CA TYR A 226 -0.29 -3.05 -5.10
C TYR A 226 -0.16 -4.42 -5.78
N LEU A 227 0.41 -4.46 -6.98
CA LEU A 227 0.69 -5.74 -7.65
C LEU A 227 1.72 -6.57 -6.89
N ALA A 228 2.78 -5.96 -6.35
CA ALA A 228 3.80 -6.63 -5.56
C ALA A 228 3.23 -7.22 -4.26
N LEU A 229 2.35 -6.47 -3.56
CA LEU A 229 1.66 -6.94 -2.36
C LEU A 229 0.71 -8.12 -2.65
N ALA A 230 0.21 -8.27 -3.88
CA ALA A 230 -0.63 -9.39 -4.30
C ALA A 230 0.16 -10.61 -4.76
N LEU A 231 1.32 -10.40 -5.40
CA LEU A 231 2.06 -11.44 -6.11
C LEU A 231 2.43 -12.64 -5.21
N LEU A 232 3.15 -12.39 -4.11
CA LEU A 232 3.57 -13.46 -3.19
C LEU A 232 2.40 -14.15 -2.49
N PRO A 233 1.37 -13.45 -1.95
CA PRO A 233 0.18 -14.10 -1.43
C PRO A 233 -0.54 -15.00 -2.43
N ILE A 234 -0.65 -14.62 -3.71
CA ILE A 234 -1.25 -15.48 -4.76
C ILE A 234 -0.38 -16.72 -4.98
N GLY A 235 0.94 -16.55 -5.09
CA GLY A 235 1.87 -17.68 -5.21
C GLY A 235 1.75 -18.68 -4.06
N LEU A 236 1.72 -18.17 -2.83
CA LEU A 236 1.50 -18.99 -1.63
C LEU A 236 0.12 -19.67 -1.63
N PHE A 237 -0.93 -18.98 -2.10
CA PHE A 237 -2.25 -19.58 -2.22
C PHE A 237 -2.25 -20.78 -3.16
N VAL A 238 -1.56 -20.70 -4.30
CA VAL A 238 -1.41 -21.83 -5.24
C VAL A 238 -0.73 -23.03 -4.57
N ILE A 239 0.26 -22.79 -3.73
CA ILE A 239 1.01 -23.84 -3.01
C ILE A 239 0.14 -24.50 -1.92
N PHE A 240 -0.49 -23.70 -1.07
CA PHE A 240 -1.18 -24.19 0.13
C PHE A 240 -2.59 -24.71 -0.14
N LYS A 241 -3.34 -24.07 -1.04
CA LYS A 241 -4.77 -24.42 -1.27
C LYS A 241 -4.98 -25.43 -2.41
N ARG A 242 -3.99 -25.68 -3.25
CA ARG A 242 -3.95 -26.72 -4.30
C ARG A 242 -5.25 -26.90 -5.09
N ASN A 243 -5.96 -25.81 -5.38
CA ASN A 243 -7.19 -25.87 -6.18
C ASN A 243 -6.83 -26.00 -7.69
N PRO A 244 -7.04 -27.17 -8.32
CA PRO A 244 -6.62 -27.39 -9.71
C PRO A 244 -7.39 -26.53 -10.71
N LYS A 245 -8.66 -26.22 -10.42
CA LYS A 245 -9.52 -25.41 -11.32
C LYS A 245 -9.03 -23.96 -11.41
N LEU A 246 -8.54 -23.40 -10.32
CA LEU A 246 -8.04 -22.02 -10.27
C LEU A 246 -6.56 -21.91 -10.60
N LYS A 247 -5.80 -23.01 -10.59
CA LYS A 247 -4.34 -22.99 -10.73
C LYS A 247 -3.88 -22.31 -12.02
N LYS A 248 -4.49 -22.65 -13.15
CA LYS A 248 -4.11 -22.07 -14.46
C LYS A 248 -4.36 -20.56 -14.48
N PHE A 249 -5.52 -20.12 -14.00
CA PHE A 249 -5.88 -18.70 -13.90
C PHE A 249 -4.95 -17.94 -12.96
N LEU A 250 -4.65 -18.50 -11.79
CA LEU A 250 -3.73 -17.87 -10.83
C LEU A 250 -2.29 -17.78 -11.35
N LEU A 251 -1.81 -18.78 -12.11
CA LEU A 251 -0.51 -18.72 -12.78
C LEU A 251 -0.48 -17.62 -13.85
N PHE A 252 -1.56 -17.48 -14.63
CA PHE A 252 -1.71 -16.37 -15.56
C PHE A 252 -1.67 -15.01 -14.84
N LEU A 253 -2.37 -14.85 -13.71
CA LEU A 253 -2.32 -13.63 -12.92
C LEU A 253 -0.93 -13.34 -12.37
N LEU A 254 -0.22 -14.36 -11.87
CA LEU A 254 1.16 -14.21 -11.40
C LEU A 254 2.09 -13.72 -12.52
N LEU A 255 1.94 -14.25 -13.72
CA LEU A 255 2.68 -13.79 -14.90
C LEU A 255 2.34 -12.34 -15.23
N ALA A 256 1.05 -12.00 -15.32
CA ALA A 256 0.59 -10.65 -15.65
C ALA A 256 1.04 -9.62 -14.59
N PHE A 257 0.97 -9.98 -13.30
CA PHE A 257 1.47 -9.11 -12.21
C PHE A 257 2.99 -8.93 -12.29
N SER A 258 3.74 -9.99 -12.60
CA SER A 258 5.20 -9.88 -12.77
C SER A 258 5.56 -8.93 -13.90
N VAL A 259 4.89 -9.04 -15.05
CA VAL A 259 5.06 -8.11 -16.18
C VAL A 259 4.68 -6.69 -15.78
N GLY A 260 3.56 -6.50 -15.08
CA GLY A 260 3.13 -5.19 -14.58
C GLY A 260 4.16 -4.57 -13.64
N ILE A 261 4.69 -5.33 -12.69
CA ILE A 261 5.74 -4.86 -11.75
C ILE A 261 7.01 -4.47 -12.49
N LEU A 262 7.44 -5.27 -13.46
CA LEU A 262 8.60 -4.91 -14.31
C LEU A 262 8.33 -3.62 -15.10
N GLY A 263 7.12 -3.47 -15.64
CA GLY A 263 6.69 -2.30 -16.41
C GLY A 263 6.62 -0.99 -15.58
N THR A 264 6.62 -1.05 -14.26
CA THR A 264 6.72 0.15 -13.41
C THR A 264 8.12 0.77 -13.39
N MET A 265 9.14 0.02 -13.77
CA MET A 265 10.57 0.41 -13.70
C MET A 265 11.02 0.87 -12.31
N MET A 266 10.37 0.36 -11.24
CA MET A 266 10.62 0.73 -9.84
C MET A 266 11.57 -0.24 -9.16
N ARG A 267 12.86 0.06 -9.22
CA ARG A 267 13.95 -0.79 -8.66
C ARG A 267 13.73 -1.17 -7.19
N HIS A 268 13.29 -0.23 -6.35
CA HIS A 268 13.05 -0.50 -4.93
C HIS A 268 11.92 -1.52 -4.70
N ILE A 269 10.90 -1.58 -5.57
CA ILE A 269 9.86 -2.62 -5.51
C ILE A 269 10.46 -3.98 -5.88
N TRP A 270 11.36 -4.03 -6.88
CA TRP A 270 12.04 -5.28 -7.25
C TRP A 270 12.90 -5.81 -6.11
N VAL A 271 13.67 -4.92 -5.45
CA VAL A 271 14.47 -5.29 -4.27
C VAL A 271 13.59 -5.75 -3.12
N ALA A 272 12.51 -5.02 -2.81
CA ALA A 272 11.57 -5.37 -1.75
C ALA A 272 10.91 -6.73 -2.00
N LEU A 273 10.47 -6.97 -3.23
CA LEU A 273 9.87 -8.24 -3.64
C LEU A 273 10.90 -9.39 -3.60
N GLY A 274 12.12 -9.15 -4.05
CA GLY A 274 13.22 -10.13 -3.99
C GLY A 274 13.53 -10.56 -2.55
N LEU A 275 13.65 -9.60 -1.62
CA LEU A 275 13.88 -9.90 -0.21
C LEU A 275 12.70 -10.63 0.43
N ALA A 276 11.46 -10.22 0.13
CA ALA A 276 10.26 -10.92 0.60
C ALA A 276 10.19 -12.35 0.02
N PHE A 277 10.57 -12.53 -1.25
CA PHE A 277 10.65 -13.83 -1.90
C PHE A 277 11.68 -14.75 -1.21
N VAL A 278 12.90 -14.27 -1.00
CA VAL A 278 13.98 -15.03 -0.33
C VAL A 278 13.54 -15.41 1.08
N THR A 279 13.04 -14.46 1.87
CA THR A 279 12.59 -14.73 3.25
C THR A 279 11.45 -15.75 3.27
N THR A 280 10.47 -15.60 2.38
CA THR A 280 9.36 -16.56 2.26
C THR A 280 9.87 -17.95 1.90
N TYR A 281 10.76 -18.06 0.91
CA TYR A 281 11.37 -19.32 0.49
C TYR A 281 12.14 -20.01 1.63
N LEU A 282 12.94 -19.25 2.39
CA LEU A 282 13.71 -19.80 3.51
C LEU A 282 12.80 -20.40 4.59
N LEU A 283 11.66 -19.78 4.82
CA LEU A 283 10.68 -20.20 5.82
C LEU A 283 9.79 -21.37 5.37
N LEU A 284 9.66 -21.64 4.07
CA LEU A 284 8.88 -22.77 3.55
C LEU A 284 9.48 -24.11 3.93
N ARG A 285 8.64 -25.13 4.15
CA ARG A 285 9.08 -26.53 4.30
C ARG A 285 9.60 -27.11 2.99
N LYS A 286 10.44 -28.15 3.08
CA LYS A 286 11.08 -28.81 1.91
C LYS A 286 10.09 -29.13 0.78
N LYS A 287 8.92 -29.70 1.09
CA LYS A 287 7.89 -30.03 0.08
C LYS A 287 7.33 -28.79 -0.61
N ALA A 288 6.99 -27.75 0.17
CA ALA A 288 6.48 -26.49 -0.36
C ALA A 288 7.55 -25.71 -1.14
N LYS A 289 8.83 -25.87 -0.82
CA LYS A 289 9.95 -25.29 -1.59
C LYS A 289 9.99 -25.81 -3.03
N LYS A 290 9.74 -27.10 -3.24
CA LYS A 290 9.64 -27.67 -4.60
C LYS A 290 8.49 -27.05 -5.37
N ASP A 291 7.29 -27.03 -4.77
CA ASP A 291 6.11 -26.43 -5.41
C ASP A 291 6.33 -24.92 -5.70
N PHE A 292 7.08 -24.23 -4.84
CA PHE A 292 7.43 -22.82 -5.01
C PHE A 292 8.35 -22.62 -6.24
N TRP A 293 9.42 -23.41 -6.39
CA TRP A 293 10.30 -23.37 -7.56
C TRP A 293 9.58 -23.74 -8.85
N ASP A 294 8.67 -24.73 -8.82
CA ASP A 294 7.83 -25.08 -9.97
C ASP A 294 6.98 -23.89 -10.46
N ILE A 295 6.47 -23.09 -9.52
CA ILE A 295 5.71 -21.87 -9.87
C ILE A 295 6.65 -20.80 -10.43
N VAL A 296 7.80 -20.58 -9.79
CA VAL A 296 8.80 -19.60 -10.23
C VAL A 296 9.22 -19.89 -11.68
N TRP A 297 9.57 -21.12 -12.00
CA TRP A 297 9.97 -21.49 -13.35
C TRP A 297 8.85 -21.33 -14.37
N LYS A 298 7.60 -21.60 -13.99
CA LYS A 298 6.42 -21.36 -14.84
C LYS A 298 6.15 -19.89 -15.12
N ILE A 299 6.68 -18.97 -14.30
CA ILE A 299 6.60 -17.54 -14.52
C ILE A 299 7.84 -17.03 -15.24
N VAL A 300 9.02 -17.44 -14.80
CA VAL A 300 10.31 -16.97 -15.36
C VAL A 300 10.46 -17.34 -16.83
N TRP A 301 10.18 -18.60 -17.20
CA TRP A 301 10.34 -19.03 -18.59
C TRP A 301 9.49 -18.25 -19.61
N PRO A 302 8.17 -18.02 -19.38
CA PRO A 302 7.38 -17.18 -20.29
C PRO A 302 7.87 -15.73 -20.34
N VAL A 303 8.34 -15.16 -19.22
CA VAL A 303 8.92 -13.80 -19.19
C VAL A 303 10.21 -13.77 -20.01
N VAL A 304 11.13 -14.70 -19.80
CA VAL A 304 12.39 -14.79 -20.56
C VAL A 304 12.11 -14.98 -22.04
N LEU A 305 11.20 -15.91 -22.40
CA LEU A 305 10.79 -16.12 -23.79
C LEU A 305 10.18 -14.85 -24.40
N GLY A 306 9.32 -14.16 -23.66
CA GLY A 306 8.75 -12.88 -24.08
C GLY A 306 9.82 -11.82 -24.33
N VAL A 307 10.82 -11.70 -23.46
CA VAL A 307 11.97 -10.78 -23.63
C VAL A 307 12.77 -11.16 -24.90
N ILE A 308 13.01 -12.45 -25.10
CA ILE A 308 13.73 -12.92 -26.31
C ILE A 308 12.95 -12.59 -27.59
N ILE A 309 11.64 -12.84 -27.60
CA ILE A 309 10.76 -12.52 -28.73
C ILE A 309 10.77 -11.01 -29.00
N VAL A 310 10.60 -10.20 -27.97
CA VAL A 310 10.64 -8.73 -28.06
C VAL A 310 12.00 -8.26 -28.60
N PHE A 311 13.10 -8.83 -28.11
CA PHE A 311 14.44 -8.55 -28.60
C PHE A 311 14.61 -8.90 -30.08
N TYR A 312 14.13 -10.09 -30.50
CA TYR A 312 14.18 -10.51 -31.89
C TYR A 312 13.33 -9.62 -32.81
N LEU A 313 12.14 -9.24 -32.35
CA LEU A 313 11.26 -8.32 -33.09
C LEU A 313 11.90 -6.92 -33.24
N SER A 314 12.62 -6.45 -32.25
CA SER A 314 13.34 -5.14 -32.35
C SER A 314 14.43 -5.18 -33.43
N LEU A 315 15.12 -6.32 -33.59
CA LEU A 315 16.12 -6.50 -34.62
C LEU A 315 15.51 -6.62 -36.02
N MET A 316 14.31 -7.23 -36.14
CA MET A 316 13.64 -7.45 -37.41
C MET A 316 12.87 -6.21 -37.93
N LEU A 317 12.45 -5.33 -37.02
CA LEU A 317 11.59 -4.18 -37.33
C LEU A 317 12.17 -2.84 -36.81
N PRO A 318 13.45 -2.54 -37.03
CA PRO A 318 14.11 -1.42 -36.37
C PRO A 318 13.53 -0.04 -36.74
N GLN A 319 12.96 0.09 -37.96
CA GLN A 319 12.40 1.35 -38.45
C GLN A 319 10.91 1.54 -38.15
N SER A 320 10.23 0.50 -37.63
CA SER A 320 8.81 0.59 -37.27
C SER A 320 8.62 1.33 -35.96
N GLN A 321 7.46 1.93 -35.75
CA GLN A 321 7.09 2.56 -34.50
C GLN A 321 7.16 1.55 -33.33
N LEU A 322 6.82 0.28 -33.60
CA LEU A 322 6.94 -0.82 -32.65
C LEU A 322 8.42 -1.08 -32.29
N GLY A 323 9.33 -1.16 -33.27
CA GLY A 323 10.75 -1.37 -33.03
C GLY A 323 11.37 -0.27 -32.18
N LYS A 324 11.10 1.00 -32.49
CA LYS A 324 11.55 2.14 -31.69
C LYS A 324 11.04 2.11 -30.24
N SER A 325 9.77 1.74 -30.04
CA SER A 325 9.20 1.60 -28.69
C SER A 325 9.85 0.45 -27.91
N ILE A 326 10.16 -0.65 -28.58
CA ILE A 326 10.84 -1.81 -27.99
C ILE A 326 12.27 -1.46 -27.59
N ASP A 327 13.01 -0.76 -28.44
CA ASP A 327 14.39 -0.33 -28.13
C ASP A 327 14.41 0.66 -26.96
N GLY A 328 13.43 1.56 -26.86
CA GLY A 328 13.26 2.43 -25.70
C GLY A 328 13.01 1.66 -24.40
N ILE A 329 12.16 0.62 -24.43
CA ILE A 329 11.90 -0.24 -23.26
C ILE A 329 13.15 -1.04 -22.89
N LYS A 330 13.86 -1.58 -23.89
CA LYS A 330 15.08 -2.38 -23.69
C LYS A 330 16.19 -1.54 -23.05
N SER A 331 16.49 -0.34 -23.55
CA SER A 331 17.48 0.56 -22.97
C SER A 331 17.09 0.94 -21.54
N ALA A 332 15.84 1.30 -21.30
CA ALA A 332 15.37 1.66 -19.98
C ALA A 332 15.46 0.49 -18.97
N VAL A 333 15.08 -0.75 -19.35
CA VAL A 333 15.23 -1.93 -18.48
C VAL A 333 16.70 -2.22 -18.20
N TRP A 334 17.55 -2.13 -19.21
CA TRP A 334 18.99 -2.33 -19.06
C TRP A 334 19.62 -1.30 -18.12
N GLU A 335 19.42 -0.02 -18.37
CA GLU A 335 19.93 1.08 -17.53
C GLU A 335 19.43 0.94 -16.08
N ARG A 336 18.16 0.63 -15.88
CA ARG A 336 17.58 0.43 -14.53
C ARG A 336 18.14 -0.80 -13.82
N SER A 337 18.46 -1.87 -14.55
CA SER A 337 19.05 -3.06 -13.99
C SER A 337 20.52 -2.85 -13.60
N VAL A 338 21.28 -2.21 -14.47
CA VAL A 338 22.71 -1.87 -14.23
C VAL A 338 22.84 -0.88 -13.08
N SER A 339 21.96 0.11 -13.00
CA SER A 339 22.00 1.13 -11.93
C SER A 339 21.69 0.57 -10.53
N ILE A 340 21.07 -0.64 -10.41
CA ILE A 340 20.98 -1.32 -9.10
C ILE A 340 22.38 -1.71 -8.59
N LEU A 341 23.28 -2.10 -9.49
CA LEU A 341 24.64 -2.51 -9.16
C LEU A 341 25.60 -1.31 -8.97
N HIS A 342 25.27 -0.16 -9.58
CA HIS A 342 26.08 1.05 -9.58
C HIS A 342 25.31 2.23 -9.00
N ALA A 343 24.81 2.09 -7.77
CA ALA A 343 23.96 3.10 -7.10
C ALA A 343 24.60 4.51 -7.04
N GLY A 344 25.94 4.61 -6.99
CA GLY A 344 26.66 5.89 -6.95
C GLY A 344 26.62 6.70 -8.25
N ALA A 345 26.28 6.08 -9.40
CA ALA A 345 26.15 6.77 -10.69
C ALA A 345 24.69 7.15 -11.02
N ASP A 346 23.74 6.88 -10.13
CA ASP A 346 22.32 7.16 -10.33
C ASP A 346 21.96 8.55 -9.80
N GLU A 347 21.61 9.47 -10.68
CA GLU A 347 21.16 10.83 -10.32
C GLU A 347 20.06 10.84 -9.27
N SER A 348 19.10 9.92 -9.36
CA SER A 348 18.00 9.80 -8.37
C SER A 348 18.49 9.36 -6.99
N PHE A 349 19.55 8.57 -6.92
CA PHE A 349 20.17 8.19 -5.65
C PHE A 349 21.09 9.28 -5.11
N ALA A 350 21.88 9.92 -6.00
CA ALA A 350 22.73 11.07 -5.67
C ALA A 350 21.87 12.21 -5.06
N TRP A 351 20.74 12.54 -5.68
CA TRP A 351 19.80 13.53 -5.16
C TRP A 351 19.30 13.15 -3.76
N ARG A 352 18.94 11.90 -3.51
CA ARG A 352 18.55 11.46 -2.16
C ARG A 352 19.65 11.61 -1.13
N GLN A 353 20.91 11.30 -1.50
CA GLN A 353 22.04 11.48 -0.60
C GLN A 353 22.21 12.95 -0.21
N VAL A 354 22.09 13.87 -1.17
CA VAL A 354 22.13 15.32 -0.93
C VAL A 354 21.02 15.76 0.01
N VAL A 355 19.78 15.28 -0.22
CA VAL A 355 18.63 15.57 0.66
C VAL A 355 18.87 15.02 2.07
N TRP A 356 19.33 13.77 2.19
CA TRP A 356 19.59 13.14 3.50
C TRP A 356 20.73 13.82 4.25
N GLU A 357 21.79 14.25 3.56
CA GLU A 357 22.88 14.99 4.18
C GLU A 357 22.41 16.35 4.69
N SER A 358 21.68 17.11 3.88
CA SER A 358 21.12 18.40 4.28
C SER A 358 20.16 18.26 5.46
N ALA A 359 19.30 17.24 5.39
CA ALA A 359 18.39 16.91 6.46
C ALA A 359 19.14 16.51 7.75
N TRP A 360 20.20 15.70 7.64
CA TRP A 360 21.04 15.31 8.78
C TRP A 360 21.73 16.50 9.43
N LYS A 361 22.25 17.45 8.67
CA LYS A 361 22.85 18.68 9.19
C LYS A 361 21.87 19.46 10.07
N LYS A 362 20.58 19.52 9.66
CA LYS A 362 19.51 20.17 10.44
C LYS A 362 19.14 19.35 11.70
N TYR A 363 19.09 18.02 11.60
CA TYR A 363 18.61 17.14 12.66
C TYR A 363 19.63 16.87 13.76
N ARG A 364 20.93 16.77 13.45
CA ARG A 364 21.99 16.33 14.38
C ARG A 364 22.05 17.09 15.71
N ASN A 365 21.54 18.32 15.75
CA ASN A 365 21.49 19.15 16.96
C ASN A 365 20.24 18.85 17.83
N ASN A 366 19.26 18.09 17.30
CA ASN A 366 17.99 17.77 17.95
C ASN A 366 17.68 16.27 17.93
N LEU A 367 18.67 15.40 18.13
CA LEU A 367 18.57 13.95 17.99
C LEU A 367 17.43 13.33 18.83
N ILE A 368 17.25 13.80 20.04
CA ILE A 368 16.28 13.21 20.97
C ILE A 368 14.86 13.58 20.55
N PHE A 369 14.59 14.86 20.34
CA PHE A 369 13.23 15.34 20.11
C PHE A 369 12.87 15.52 18.64
N GLY A 370 13.85 15.46 17.72
CA GLY A 370 13.62 15.76 16.32
C GLY A 370 13.46 17.25 16.05
N ILE A 371 13.08 17.58 14.83
CA ILE A 371 12.91 18.98 14.37
C ILE A 371 11.43 19.39 14.23
N GLY A 372 10.52 18.50 14.62
CA GLY A 372 9.06 18.72 14.48
C GLY A 372 8.49 18.31 13.13
N THR A 373 7.17 18.27 13.08
CA THR A 373 6.40 17.98 11.86
C THR A 373 6.25 19.24 11.00
N GLY A 374 6.05 19.09 9.70
CA GLY A 374 5.80 20.21 8.79
C GLY A 374 7.03 21.08 8.46
N GLN A 375 8.21 20.63 8.83
CA GLN A 375 9.48 21.32 8.53
C GLN A 375 9.92 21.06 7.09
N THR A 376 10.69 22.01 6.55
CA THR A 376 11.37 21.93 5.26
C THR A 376 12.88 21.92 5.46
N VAL A 377 13.60 21.39 4.49
CA VAL A 377 15.06 21.42 4.44
C VAL A 377 15.46 22.13 3.16
N THR A 378 16.29 23.16 3.29
CA THR A 378 16.89 23.85 2.14
C THR A 378 18.11 23.07 1.70
N ILE A 379 18.19 22.79 0.42
CA ILE A 379 19.31 22.14 -0.22
C ILE A 379 20.12 23.23 -0.94
N GLU A 380 21.35 23.39 -0.54
CA GLU A 380 22.33 24.30 -1.16
C GLU A 380 23.66 23.53 -1.33
N ILE A 381 23.65 22.52 -2.20
CA ILE A 381 24.83 21.68 -2.45
C ILE A 381 25.06 21.59 -3.95
N ALA A 382 26.25 22.05 -4.40
CA ALA A 382 26.63 22.09 -5.81
C ALA A 382 25.56 22.82 -6.67
N ASP A 383 25.04 22.17 -7.71
CA ASP A 383 24.05 22.74 -8.62
C ASP A 383 22.59 22.57 -8.13
N TYR A 384 22.38 21.99 -6.93
CA TYR A 384 21.06 21.77 -6.38
C TYR A 384 20.65 22.90 -5.43
N HIS A 385 19.67 23.69 -5.85
CA HIS A 385 19.02 24.73 -5.05
C HIS A 385 17.53 24.40 -4.95
N ASP A 386 17.09 23.76 -3.86
CA ASP A 386 15.70 23.33 -3.69
C ASP A 386 15.27 23.39 -2.21
N VAL A 387 13.97 23.47 -1.98
CA VAL A 387 13.37 23.37 -0.66
C VAL A 387 12.51 22.13 -0.61
N VAL A 388 12.97 21.13 0.14
CA VAL A 388 12.31 19.84 0.26
C VAL A 388 11.58 19.73 1.58
N GLU A 389 10.31 19.33 1.53
CA GLU A 389 9.57 18.98 2.74
C GLU A 389 10.17 17.72 3.38
N VAL A 390 10.39 17.74 4.70
CA VAL A 390 10.96 16.62 5.44
C VAL A 390 10.19 15.32 5.20
N ARG A 391 8.87 15.40 5.02
CA ARG A 391 8.04 14.22 4.69
C ARG A 391 8.34 13.60 3.31
N ASN A 392 8.99 14.32 2.41
CA ASN A 392 9.30 13.90 1.04
C ASN A 392 10.76 13.46 0.85
N MET A 393 11.48 13.13 1.94
CA MET A 393 12.89 12.71 1.88
C MET A 393 13.13 11.33 1.26
N HIS A 394 12.10 10.68 0.72
CA HIS A 394 12.18 9.34 0.13
C HIS A 394 12.73 8.25 1.07
N ASN A 395 12.48 8.38 2.38
CA ASN A 395 12.80 7.38 3.40
C ASN A 395 11.90 7.59 4.62
N SER A 396 10.88 6.75 4.80
CA SER A 396 9.91 6.90 5.91
C SER A 396 10.55 6.74 7.30
N TYR A 397 11.59 5.91 7.45
CA TYR A 397 12.27 5.78 8.76
C TYR A 397 12.99 7.06 9.14
N LEU A 398 13.70 7.63 8.17
CA LEU A 398 14.43 8.88 8.36
C LEU A 398 13.45 10.04 8.61
N THR A 399 12.33 10.05 7.89
CA THR A 399 11.27 11.04 8.08
C THR A 399 10.70 10.99 9.50
N ILE A 400 10.36 9.79 10.03
CA ILE A 400 9.87 9.65 11.41
C ILE A 400 10.94 10.07 12.42
N LEU A 401 12.19 9.61 12.22
CA LEU A 401 13.30 9.95 13.10
C LEU A 401 13.52 11.47 13.18
N MET A 402 13.50 12.14 12.05
CA MET A 402 13.72 13.59 11.99
C MET A 402 12.56 14.38 12.55
N GLN A 403 11.33 13.99 12.25
CA GLN A 403 10.14 14.70 12.74
C GLN A 403 9.89 14.47 14.22
N LEU A 404 9.99 13.24 14.72
CA LEU A 404 9.56 12.82 16.04
C LEU A 404 10.71 12.38 16.95
N GLY A 405 11.95 12.44 16.48
CA GLY A 405 13.13 12.03 17.23
C GLY A 405 13.19 10.54 17.56
N ILE A 406 14.07 10.19 18.50
CA ILE A 406 14.25 8.82 18.99
C ILE A 406 12.96 8.22 19.57
N PRO A 407 12.11 8.93 20.33
CA PRO A 407 10.85 8.39 20.82
C PRO A 407 9.91 7.95 19.70
N GLY A 408 9.79 8.75 18.65
CA GLY A 408 8.91 8.45 17.50
C GLY A 408 9.33 7.20 16.77
N ILE A 409 10.59 7.14 16.33
CA ILE A 409 11.11 5.96 15.62
C ILE A 409 11.14 4.72 16.52
N GLY A 410 11.45 4.89 17.82
CA GLY A 410 11.46 3.80 18.79
C GLY A 410 10.08 3.17 18.96
N LEU A 411 9.02 3.97 19.14
CA LEU A 411 7.64 3.48 19.22
C LEU A 411 7.22 2.78 17.91
N PHE A 412 7.53 3.35 16.75
CA PHE A 412 7.22 2.78 15.46
C PHE A 412 7.89 1.41 15.24
N LEU A 413 9.20 1.33 15.46
CA LEU A 413 9.95 0.08 15.31
C LEU A 413 9.52 -0.97 16.34
N TYR A 414 9.23 -0.55 17.58
CA TYR A 414 8.73 -1.46 18.59
C TYR A 414 7.34 -2.01 18.25
N PHE A 415 6.47 -1.20 17.67
CA PHE A 415 5.18 -1.63 17.17
C PHE A 415 5.34 -2.71 16.07
N ILE A 416 6.22 -2.49 15.09
CA ILE A 416 6.56 -3.47 14.06
C ILE A 416 7.11 -4.76 14.68
N PHE A 417 8.06 -4.63 15.61
CA PHE A 417 8.66 -5.77 16.30
C PHE A 417 7.62 -6.67 16.98
N LEU A 418 6.62 -6.09 17.63
CA LEU A 418 5.55 -6.85 18.28
C LEU A 418 4.75 -7.70 17.26
N HIS A 419 4.52 -7.18 16.06
CA HIS A 419 3.83 -7.90 14.98
C HIS A 419 4.71 -8.99 14.38
N LEU A 420 6.00 -8.73 14.14
CA LEU A 420 6.96 -9.74 13.70
C LEU A 420 7.09 -10.87 14.73
N LYS A 421 7.22 -10.52 16.02
CA LYS A 421 7.26 -11.49 17.12
C LYS A 421 6.01 -12.36 17.15
N LYS A 422 4.83 -11.79 16.89
CA LYS A 422 3.57 -12.53 16.82
C LYS A 422 3.56 -13.52 15.66
N LEU A 423 4.01 -13.10 14.47
CA LEU A 423 4.13 -13.97 13.30
C LEU A 423 5.11 -15.13 13.56
N VAL A 424 6.30 -14.84 14.10
CA VAL A 424 7.30 -15.86 14.44
C VAL A 424 6.73 -16.88 15.44
N LYS A 425 6.07 -16.41 16.52
CA LYS A 425 5.45 -17.30 17.53
C LYS A 425 4.33 -18.17 16.95
N ARG A 426 3.65 -17.72 15.92
CA ARG A 426 2.59 -18.46 15.24
C ARG A 426 3.12 -19.69 14.48
N GLY A 427 4.41 -19.78 14.21
CA GLY A 427 4.96 -20.86 13.42
C GLY A 427 4.59 -20.76 11.94
N VAL A 428 5.02 -19.67 11.30
CA VAL A 428 4.67 -19.29 9.91
C VAL A 428 4.92 -20.36 8.85
N ARG A 429 5.76 -21.36 9.10
CA ARG A 429 6.20 -22.36 8.09
C ARG A 429 5.06 -23.16 7.43
N ASP A 430 3.94 -23.32 8.12
CA ASP A 430 2.79 -24.11 7.66
C ASP A 430 1.51 -23.29 7.54
N ASP A 431 1.63 -22.00 7.75
CA ASP A 431 0.49 -21.10 7.81
C ASP A 431 0.49 -20.16 6.61
N PHE A 432 -0.44 -20.38 5.69
CA PHE A 432 -0.63 -19.54 4.51
C PHE A 432 -0.76 -18.06 4.89
N TYR A 433 -1.62 -17.73 5.84
CA TYR A 433 -1.87 -16.33 6.22
C TYR A 433 -0.67 -15.70 6.91
N GLY A 434 0.00 -16.46 7.79
CA GLY A 434 1.21 -15.98 8.45
C GLY A 434 2.32 -15.64 7.47
N LEU A 435 2.57 -16.51 6.48
CA LEU A 435 3.57 -16.26 5.43
C LEU A 435 3.16 -15.12 4.50
N ALA A 436 1.88 -15.06 4.08
CA ALA A 436 1.40 -14.03 3.19
C ALA A 436 1.52 -12.63 3.82
N TYR A 437 1.07 -12.47 5.06
CA TYR A 437 1.17 -11.17 5.76
C TYR A 437 2.60 -10.81 6.14
N LEU A 438 3.47 -11.80 6.43
CA LEU A 438 4.89 -11.55 6.62
C LEU A 438 5.54 -11.04 5.33
N ALA A 439 5.26 -11.67 4.19
CA ALA A 439 5.77 -11.24 2.90
C ALA A 439 5.34 -9.79 2.58
N VAL A 440 4.06 -9.48 2.77
CA VAL A 440 3.52 -8.12 2.61
C VAL A 440 4.22 -7.13 3.54
N LEU A 441 4.42 -7.50 4.82
CA LEU A 441 5.12 -6.64 5.78
C LEU A 441 6.57 -6.38 5.36
N ILE A 442 7.30 -7.39 4.89
CA ILE A 442 8.68 -7.24 4.41
C ILE A 442 8.73 -6.30 3.20
N ILE A 443 7.79 -6.43 2.25
CA ILE A 443 7.73 -5.52 1.09
C ILE A 443 7.60 -4.07 1.57
N PHE A 444 6.71 -3.78 2.52
CA PHE A 444 6.59 -2.42 3.07
C PHE A 444 7.85 -1.96 3.78
N LEU A 445 8.42 -2.80 4.67
CA LEU A 445 9.59 -2.42 5.46
C LEU A 445 10.81 -2.09 4.58
N VAL A 446 10.99 -2.81 3.48
CA VAL A 446 12.06 -2.52 2.53
C VAL A 446 11.71 -1.28 1.68
N ALA A 447 10.48 -1.18 1.22
CA ALA A 447 10.04 -0.05 0.40
C ALA A 447 10.13 1.30 1.15
N PHE A 448 9.91 1.31 2.46
CA PHE A 448 10.05 2.49 3.34
C PHE A 448 11.47 3.07 3.38
N VAL A 449 12.49 2.28 3.07
CA VAL A 449 13.87 2.76 2.97
C VAL A 449 14.06 3.68 1.77
N PHE A 450 13.28 3.48 0.71
CA PHE A 450 13.50 4.12 -0.58
C PHE A 450 12.42 5.12 -0.98
N GLN A 451 11.26 5.11 -0.29
CA GLN A 451 10.12 5.96 -0.63
C GLN A 451 9.32 6.36 0.62
N PRO A 452 8.67 7.55 0.60
CA PRO A 452 7.87 8.05 1.71
C PRO A 452 6.46 7.40 1.69
N TYR A 453 6.39 6.08 1.77
CA TYR A 453 5.11 5.36 1.63
C TYR A 453 4.19 5.51 2.84
N LEU A 454 4.72 5.79 4.02
CA LEU A 454 3.89 6.13 5.18
C LEU A 454 3.31 7.54 5.08
N GLU A 455 4.00 8.42 4.37
CA GLU A 455 3.62 9.82 4.14
C GLU A 455 2.71 9.97 2.91
N THR A 456 2.51 8.88 2.16
CA THR A 456 1.61 8.85 1.01
C THR A 456 0.26 8.29 1.42
N ASN A 457 -0.79 9.09 1.30
CA ASN A 457 -2.13 8.82 1.81
C ASN A 457 -2.67 7.42 1.43
N SER A 458 -2.62 7.06 0.14
CA SER A 458 -3.20 5.81 -0.35
C SER A 458 -2.38 4.56 0.02
N LEU A 459 -1.06 4.69 0.14
CA LEU A 459 -0.16 3.54 0.35
C LEU A 459 -0.07 3.14 1.82
N SER A 460 -0.07 4.12 2.73
CA SER A 460 -0.04 3.89 4.17
C SER A 460 -1.25 3.08 4.66
N LEU A 461 -2.42 3.20 4.00
CA LEU A 461 -3.63 2.45 4.34
C LEU A 461 -3.38 0.94 4.37
N PHE A 462 -2.74 0.39 3.33
CA PHE A 462 -2.49 -1.05 3.24
C PHE A 462 -1.48 -1.56 4.25
N PHE A 463 -0.52 -0.73 4.66
CA PHE A 463 0.39 -1.05 5.76
C PHE A 463 -0.38 -1.25 7.08
N TRP A 464 -1.23 -0.28 7.44
CA TRP A 464 -2.03 -0.35 8.66
C TRP A 464 -3.06 -1.47 8.63
N ILE A 465 -3.69 -1.72 7.46
CA ILE A 465 -4.60 -2.85 7.24
C ILE A 465 -3.85 -4.17 7.44
N ASN A 466 -2.66 -4.33 6.87
CA ASN A 466 -1.86 -5.56 7.03
C ASN A 466 -1.54 -5.84 8.51
N LEU A 467 -1.10 -4.81 9.26
CA LEU A 467 -0.84 -4.96 10.70
C LEU A 467 -2.11 -5.29 11.48
N GLY A 468 -3.25 -4.68 11.14
CA GLY A 468 -4.55 -5.03 11.70
C GLY A 468 -4.94 -6.49 11.43
N LEU A 469 -4.69 -7.00 10.24
CA LEU A 469 -4.92 -8.41 9.88
C LEU A 469 -3.99 -9.36 10.64
N ILE A 470 -2.70 -9.02 10.78
CA ILE A 470 -1.78 -9.77 11.64
C ILE A 470 -2.31 -9.84 13.09
N ARG A 471 -2.93 -8.76 13.56
CA ARG A 471 -3.55 -8.70 14.88
C ARG A 471 -4.72 -9.68 15.05
N VAL A 472 -5.52 -9.87 14.01
CA VAL A 472 -6.66 -10.80 14.00
C VAL A 472 -6.22 -12.26 13.98
N LEU A 473 -5.05 -12.58 13.43
CA LEU A 473 -4.57 -13.95 13.35
C LEU A 473 -4.52 -14.60 14.75
N ASN A 474 -5.38 -15.60 14.97
CA ASN A 474 -5.32 -16.45 16.14
C ASN A 474 -4.16 -17.44 15.99
N PRO A 475 -3.58 -17.96 17.10
CA PRO A 475 -2.63 -19.06 17.00
C PRO A 475 -3.29 -20.20 16.22
N PRO A 476 -2.55 -20.94 15.36
CA PRO A 476 -3.11 -22.07 14.63
C PRO A 476 -3.68 -23.03 15.67
N THR A 477 -4.98 -23.30 15.60
CA THR A 477 -5.55 -24.44 16.32
C THR A 477 -4.84 -25.64 15.77
N LEU A 478 -3.99 -26.28 16.58
CA LEU A 478 -3.33 -27.55 16.29
C LEU A 478 -4.40 -28.64 16.11
N LYS A 479 -5.17 -28.57 15.03
CA LYS A 479 -5.83 -29.73 14.47
C LYS A 479 -4.83 -30.40 13.54
N LEU A 480 -3.86 -31.09 14.14
CA LEU A 480 -3.20 -32.24 13.51
C LEU A 480 -4.32 -33.23 13.15
N ARG A 481 -4.98 -33.06 12.01
CA ARG A 481 -5.52 -34.22 11.32
C ARG A 481 -4.33 -35.00 10.82
N ARG A 482 -3.84 -35.91 11.68
CA ARG A 482 -3.20 -37.12 11.24
C ARG A 482 -4.26 -37.86 10.41
N THR A 483 -4.27 -37.66 9.12
CA THR A 483 -4.81 -38.62 8.17
C THR A 483 -3.65 -39.56 7.89
N SER A 484 -3.70 -40.69 8.57
CA SER A 484 -3.02 -41.94 8.20
C SER A 484 -3.17 -42.25 6.72
#